data_89488aeb87d8a7c8c3c00d910ef1aa22
#
_entry.id   89488aeb87d8a7c8c3c00d910ef1aa22
#
_cell.length_a   1.000
_cell.length_b   1.000
_cell.length_c   1.000
_cell.angle_alpha   90.00
_cell.angle_beta   90.00
_cell.angle_gamma   90.00
#
_symmetry.space_group_name_H-M   'P 1'
#
loop_
_entity.id
_entity.type
_entity.pdbx_description
1 polymer ?
#
loop_
_entity_poly.entity_id
_entity_poly.type
_entity_poly.pdbx_seq_one_letter_code
_entity_poly.pdbx_strand_id
1 'polypeptide(L)'
;MELILTDGIATPKYPIVLAHGLMGFDTLKVAGSLVPGVQYWRGIVAAMQANGIEVITASVPPSASIEERALKLGEDIERRADGRSVNIIAHSMGGLDARYMISQLKPERVEVLSLTTVATPHRGSAFADFIFEEIGPKHLPRLYKMLEGAGLGTGAFKQLTTDYMINEFNPKTPDSEKVRYFSYGATVHPRFWSAFRQPHKIVERMEGPNDGLVSVESSKWGTYKGTLVDVSHLDLINWSSIRVFMSKIRGAKRSFNAIAFYLDIADMLAKEGL
;
A
#
# COMPACT_ATOMS: atom_id res chain seq x y z
N MET A 1 -2.26 11.90 -21.96
CA MET A 1 -1.47 11.38 -20.84
C MET A 1 -0.09 11.12 -21.39
N GLU A 2 0.85 12.02 -21.11
CA GLU A 2 2.24 11.87 -21.55
C GLU A 2 2.87 10.72 -20.75
N LEU A 3 3.31 9.67 -21.44
CA LEU A 3 4.03 8.56 -20.82
C LEU A 3 5.41 9.10 -20.42
N ILE A 4 5.75 8.95 -19.14
CA ILE A 4 7.11 9.29 -18.65
C ILE A 4 8.02 8.15 -19.10
N LEU A 5 8.67 8.35 -20.24
CA LEU A 5 9.83 7.57 -20.63
C LEU A 5 11.05 8.25 -19.99
N THR A 6 11.70 7.57 -19.09
CA THR A 6 12.94 8.06 -18.47
C THR A 6 14.11 7.29 -19.09
N ASP A 7 14.94 7.98 -19.87
CA ASP A 7 16.17 7.42 -20.39
C ASP A 7 17.06 6.97 -19.22
N GLY A 8 17.37 5.66 -19.16
CA GLY A 8 18.34 5.12 -18.21
C GLY A 8 17.78 4.44 -16.96
N ILE A 9 16.47 4.13 -16.87
CA ILE A 9 15.95 3.25 -15.81
C ILE A 9 16.37 1.81 -16.09
N ALA A 10 17.04 1.19 -15.10
CA ALA A 10 17.32 -0.24 -15.15
C ALA A 10 16.04 -1.05 -14.95
N THR A 11 15.83 -2.07 -15.77
CA THR A 11 14.66 -2.94 -15.70
C THR A 11 14.93 -4.14 -14.80
N PRO A 12 14.09 -4.41 -13.78
CA PRO A 12 14.20 -5.60 -12.94
C PRO A 12 14.18 -6.89 -13.79
N LYS A 13 14.96 -7.86 -13.38
CA LYS A 13 15.05 -9.17 -14.06
C LYS A 13 13.77 -9.98 -13.90
N TYR A 14 13.08 -9.80 -12.79
CA TYR A 14 11.89 -10.56 -12.42
C TYR A 14 10.65 -9.65 -12.37
N PRO A 15 9.45 -10.20 -12.67
CA PRO A 15 8.24 -9.40 -12.65
C PRO A 15 7.97 -8.77 -11.29
N ILE A 16 7.39 -7.57 -11.33
CA ILE A 16 6.94 -6.86 -10.14
C ILE A 16 5.46 -7.15 -9.90
N VAL A 17 5.16 -7.66 -8.70
CA VAL A 17 3.78 -7.80 -8.21
C VAL A 17 3.41 -6.55 -7.43
N LEU A 18 2.29 -5.92 -7.79
CA LEU A 18 1.71 -4.80 -7.06
C LEU A 18 0.57 -5.30 -6.17
N ALA A 19 0.75 -5.22 -4.84
CA ALA A 19 -0.22 -5.63 -3.84
C ALA A 19 -0.90 -4.40 -3.20
N HIS A 20 -2.21 -4.26 -3.43
CA HIS A 20 -2.99 -3.10 -2.96
C HIS A 20 -3.41 -3.22 -1.49
N GLY A 21 -3.65 -2.05 -0.86
CA GLY A 21 -4.11 -1.97 0.52
C GLY A 21 -5.61 -2.23 0.72
N LEU A 22 -6.08 -1.84 1.90
CA LEU A 22 -7.49 -1.89 2.28
C LEU A 22 -8.34 -1.07 1.30
N MET A 23 -9.57 -1.52 1.01
CA MET A 23 -10.47 -0.95 0.00
C MET A 23 -9.87 -0.90 -1.42
N GLY A 24 -8.73 -1.52 -1.63
CA GLY A 24 -8.12 -1.60 -2.94
C GLY A 24 -8.91 -2.53 -3.87
N PHE A 25 -8.81 -2.26 -5.15
CA PHE A 25 -9.37 -3.05 -6.24
C PHE A 25 -8.45 -2.90 -7.44
N ASP A 26 -8.34 -3.92 -8.26
CA ASP A 26 -7.58 -3.79 -9.51
C ASP A 26 -8.28 -2.77 -10.43
N THR A 27 -9.60 -2.94 -10.61
CA THR A 27 -10.42 -2.01 -11.38
C THR A 27 -11.83 -1.94 -10.81
N LEU A 28 -12.23 -0.79 -10.24
CA LEU A 28 -13.60 -0.57 -9.81
C LEU A 28 -14.47 -0.28 -11.02
N LYS A 29 -15.37 -1.21 -11.35
CA LYS A 29 -16.39 -0.99 -12.39
C LYS A 29 -17.52 -0.14 -11.78
N VAL A 30 -17.45 1.17 -11.98
CA VAL A 30 -18.54 2.09 -11.61
C VAL A 30 -19.59 2.04 -12.69
N ALA A 31 -20.77 1.51 -12.37
CA ALA A 31 -22.01 1.54 -13.15
C ALA A 31 -21.87 1.43 -14.69
N GLY A 32 -21.86 0.19 -15.20
CA GLY A 32 -21.99 -0.10 -16.63
C GLY A 32 -20.67 -0.06 -17.41
N SER A 33 -20.65 -0.75 -18.55
CA SER A 33 -19.48 -0.98 -19.40
C SER A 33 -18.96 0.24 -20.17
N LEU A 34 -19.49 1.42 -19.93
CA LEU A 34 -19.20 2.65 -20.69
C LEU A 34 -18.26 3.63 -19.98
N VAL A 35 -17.94 3.41 -18.71
CA VAL A 35 -16.99 4.25 -17.96
C VAL A 35 -15.72 3.45 -17.68
N PRO A 36 -14.52 3.96 -18.04
CA PRO A 36 -13.26 3.31 -17.66
C PRO A 36 -13.24 3.09 -16.15
N GLY A 37 -13.03 1.85 -15.70
CA GLY A 37 -12.95 1.53 -14.27
C GLY A 37 -11.84 2.34 -13.59
N VAL A 38 -12.06 2.70 -12.35
CA VAL A 38 -11.05 3.40 -11.54
C VAL A 38 -10.00 2.39 -11.09
N GLN A 39 -8.74 2.61 -11.48
CA GLN A 39 -7.62 1.75 -11.11
C GLN A 39 -7.03 2.19 -9.78
N TYR A 40 -6.69 1.24 -8.90
CA TYR A 40 -5.96 1.52 -7.66
C TYR A 40 -4.59 2.15 -7.95
N TRP A 41 -3.80 1.53 -8.81
CA TRP A 41 -2.47 1.97 -9.23
C TRP A 41 -2.54 2.94 -10.42
N ARG A 42 -3.13 4.10 -10.20
CA ARG A 42 -3.50 5.04 -11.25
C ARG A 42 -2.31 5.54 -12.08
N GLY A 43 -2.19 5.04 -13.30
CA GLY A 43 -1.12 5.40 -14.25
C GLY A 43 0.25 4.78 -13.94
N ILE A 44 0.42 4.14 -12.76
CA ILE A 44 1.68 3.52 -12.33
C ILE A 44 1.97 2.27 -13.18
N VAL A 45 1.00 1.37 -13.31
CA VAL A 45 1.14 0.14 -14.11
C VAL A 45 1.50 0.46 -15.57
N ALA A 46 0.77 1.39 -16.18
CA ALA A 46 1.00 1.79 -17.58
C ALA A 46 2.41 2.39 -17.78
N ALA A 47 2.88 3.19 -16.82
CA ALA A 47 4.22 3.77 -16.89
C ALA A 47 5.31 2.72 -16.71
N MET A 48 5.16 1.77 -15.77
CA MET A 48 6.11 0.67 -15.59
C MET A 48 6.19 -0.19 -16.86
N GLN A 49 5.05 -0.58 -17.42
CA GLN A 49 5.00 -1.37 -18.66
C GLN A 49 5.61 -0.62 -19.86
N ALA A 50 5.39 0.70 -19.97
CA ALA A 50 5.98 1.52 -21.01
C ALA A 50 7.53 1.59 -20.90
N ASN A 51 8.08 1.38 -19.71
CA ASN A 51 9.53 1.27 -19.47
C ASN A 51 10.03 -0.19 -19.50
N GLY A 52 9.28 -1.12 -20.07
CA GLY A 52 9.69 -2.52 -20.24
C GLY A 52 9.63 -3.38 -18.98
N ILE A 53 9.02 -2.87 -17.89
CA ILE A 53 8.90 -3.60 -16.62
C ILE A 53 7.66 -4.49 -16.69
N GLU A 54 7.83 -5.78 -16.43
CA GLU A 54 6.72 -6.71 -16.33
C GLU A 54 5.99 -6.52 -14.98
N VAL A 55 4.68 -6.27 -15.04
CA VAL A 55 3.87 -5.96 -13.85
C VAL A 55 2.69 -6.92 -13.74
N ILE A 56 2.53 -7.50 -12.56
CA ILE A 56 1.38 -8.30 -12.15
C ILE A 56 0.61 -7.49 -11.09
N THR A 57 -0.61 -7.05 -11.38
CA THR A 57 -1.47 -6.39 -10.39
C THR A 57 -2.28 -7.44 -9.65
N ALA A 58 -1.96 -7.70 -8.39
CA ALA A 58 -2.70 -8.67 -7.60
C ALA A 58 -4.09 -8.14 -7.22
N SER A 59 -5.08 -9.04 -7.23
CA SER A 59 -6.45 -8.75 -6.84
C SER A 59 -6.81 -9.57 -5.62
N VAL A 60 -7.06 -8.88 -4.49
CA VAL A 60 -7.45 -9.48 -3.22
C VAL A 60 -8.77 -8.88 -2.73
N PRO A 61 -9.54 -9.56 -1.85
CA PRO A 61 -10.77 -9.00 -1.31
C PRO A 61 -10.51 -7.66 -0.61
N PRO A 62 -11.28 -6.59 -0.89
CA PRO A 62 -10.96 -5.24 -0.46
C PRO A 62 -11.01 -5.02 1.06
N SER A 63 -11.76 -5.85 1.80
CA SER A 63 -12.04 -5.65 3.22
C SER A 63 -11.97 -6.94 4.07
N ALA A 64 -11.41 -8.00 3.52
CA ALA A 64 -11.20 -9.27 4.24
C ALA A 64 -10.03 -9.18 5.24
N SER A 65 -9.87 -10.20 6.07
CA SER A 65 -8.74 -10.33 7.00
C SER A 65 -7.39 -10.42 6.27
N ILE A 66 -6.30 -10.17 6.99
CA ILE A 66 -4.93 -10.32 6.44
C ILE A 66 -4.74 -11.73 5.89
N GLU A 67 -5.20 -12.75 6.61
CA GLU A 67 -5.06 -14.17 6.26
C GLU A 67 -5.78 -14.50 4.94
N GLU A 68 -7.04 -14.06 4.80
CA GLU A 68 -7.84 -14.28 3.59
C GLU A 68 -7.25 -13.53 2.39
N ARG A 69 -6.80 -12.31 2.60
CA ARG A 69 -6.16 -11.49 1.57
C ARG A 69 -4.80 -12.07 1.16
N ALA A 70 -4.01 -12.53 2.12
CA ALA A 70 -2.73 -13.18 1.87
C ALA A 70 -2.89 -14.49 1.09
N LEU A 71 -3.89 -15.31 1.43
CA LEU A 71 -4.20 -16.53 0.68
C LEU A 71 -4.52 -16.19 -0.79
N LYS A 72 -5.38 -15.20 -1.00
CA LYS A 72 -5.77 -14.78 -2.34
C LYS A 72 -4.62 -14.16 -3.12
N LEU A 73 -3.73 -13.43 -2.43
CA LEU A 73 -2.50 -12.89 -3.01
C LEU A 73 -1.59 -14.02 -3.52
N GLY A 74 -1.35 -15.04 -2.70
CA GLY A 74 -0.54 -16.20 -3.07
C GLY A 74 -1.11 -16.92 -4.29
N GLU A 75 -2.40 -17.25 -4.28
CA GLU A 75 -3.09 -17.90 -5.42
C GLU A 75 -2.99 -17.09 -6.72
N ASP A 76 -3.15 -15.76 -6.63
CA ASP A 76 -3.09 -14.90 -7.81
C ASP A 76 -1.67 -14.81 -8.38
N ILE A 77 -0.65 -14.76 -7.51
CA ILE A 77 0.76 -14.77 -7.93
C ILE A 77 1.10 -16.12 -8.56
N GLU A 78 0.78 -17.24 -7.91
CA GLU A 78 1.06 -18.59 -8.43
C GLU A 78 0.49 -18.80 -9.85
N ARG A 79 -0.72 -18.31 -10.07
CA ARG A 79 -1.39 -18.42 -11.37
C ARG A 79 -0.73 -17.56 -12.44
N ARG A 80 -0.19 -16.38 -12.10
CA ARG A 80 0.24 -15.36 -13.06
C ARG A 80 1.75 -15.27 -13.23
N ALA A 81 2.52 -15.64 -12.22
CA ALA A 81 3.98 -15.67 -12.30
C ALA A 81 4.50 -16.90 -13.05
N ASP A 82 3.68 -17.93 -13.21
CA ASP A 82 4.00 -19.16 -13.96
C ASP A 82 5.33 -19.81 -13.48
N GLY A 83 5.47 -19.95 -12.16
CA GLY A 83 6.64 -20.54 -11.51
C GLY A 83 7.89 -19.67 -11.50
N ARG A 84 7.82 -18.42 -11.98
CA ARG A 84 8.95 -17.48 -11.94
C ARG A 84 9.05 -16.82 -10.57
N SER A 85 10.28 -16.50 -10.16
CA SER A 85 10.52 -15.63 -9.01
C SER A 85 9.94 -14.24 -9.23
N VAL A 86 9.52 -13.56 -8.14
CA VAL A 86 8.89 -12.25 -8.21
C VAL A 86 9.44 -11.28 -7.19
N ASN A 87 9.34 -9.98 -7.49
CA ASN A 87 9.49 -8.89 -6.55
C ASN A 87 8.10 -8.33 -6.19
N ILE A 88 7.82 -8.09 -4.91
CA ILE A 88 6.54 -7.52 -4.49
C ILE A 88 6.73 -6.06 -4.07
N ILE A 89 5.91 -5.17 -4.61
CA ILE A 89 5.75 -3.80 -4.10
C ILE A 89 4.34 -3.70 -3.54
N ALA A 90 4.23 -3.42 -2.26
CA ALA A 90 2.96 -3.41 -1.55
C ALA A 90 2.67 -2.05 -0.92
N HIS A 91 1.44 -1.58 -1.03
CA HIS A 91 0.99 -0.34 -0.39
C HIS A 91 0.07 -0.64 0.78
N SER A 92 0.26 0.09 1.91
CA SER A 92 -0.62 0.03 3.07
C SER A 92 -0.78 -1.42 3.60
N MET A 93 -1.99 -1.86 3.90
CA MET A 93 -2.29 -3.22 4.38
C MET A 93 -1.75 -4.33 3.45
N GLY A 94 -1.57 -4.07 2.15
CA GLY A 94 -1.01 -5.06 1.22
C GLY A 94 0.39 -5.55 1.61
N GLY A 95 1.16 -4.76 2.35
CA GLY A 95 2.44 -5.19 2.91
C GLY A 95 2.29 -6.23 4.02
N LEU A 96 1.22 -6.17 4.80
CA LEU A 96 0.89 -7.16 5.83
C LEU A 96 0.44 -8.47 5.18
N ASP A 97 -0.40 -8.39 4.15
CA ASP A 97 -0.84 -9.54 3.36
C ASP A 97 0.39 -10.28 2.78
N ALA A 98 1.31 -9.54 2.17
CA ALA A 98 2.53 -10.11 1.59
C ALA A 98 3.45 -10.72 2.66
N ARG A 99 3.62 -10.08 3.82
CA ARG A 99 4.39 -10.64 4.92
C ARG A 99 3.79 -11.95 5.43
N TYR A 100 2.46 -11.98 5.63
CA TYR A 100 1.77 -13.19 6.07
C TYR A 100 1.88 -14.31 5.03
N MET A 101 1.71 -14.00 3.76
CA MET A 101 1.88 -14.94 2.66
C MET A 101 3.29 -15.56 2.67
N ILE A 102 4.33 -14.74 2.74
CA ILE A 102 5.73 -15.18 2.74
C ILE A 102 6.06 -16.03 3.97
N SER A 103 5.60 -15.62 5.14
CA SER A 103 5.96 -16.22 6.42
C SER A 103 5.15 -17.48 6.74
N GLN A 104 3.82 -17.42 6.58
CA GLN A 104 2.90 -18.42 7.08
C GLN A 104 2.38 -19.36 5.98
N LEU A 105 1.97 -18.79 4.84
CA LEU A 105 1.35 -19.61 3.78
C LEU A 105 2.38 -20.31 2.91
N LYS A 106 3.53 -19.67 2.63
CA LYS A 106 4.67 -20.21 1.87
C LYS A 106 4.23 -20.93 0.60
N PRO A 107 3.54 -20.27 -0.34
CA PRO A 107 3.04 -20.91 -1.54
C PRO A 107 4.18 -21.60 -2.30
N GLU A 108 3.99 -22.87 -2.68
CA GLU A 108 5.05 -23.72 -3.21
C GLU A 108 5.58 -23.28 -4.58
N ARG A 109 4.73 -22.61 -5.38
CA ARG A 109 5.05 -22.16 -6.74
C ARG A 109 5.43 -20.70 -6.83
N VAL A 110 5.63 -20.05 -5.70
CA VAL A 110 6.02 -18.63 -5.65
C VAL A 110 7.35 -18.49 -4.92
N GLU A 111 8.36 -18.01 -5.63
CA GLU A 111 9.59 -17.57 -5.03
C GLU A 111 9.59 -16.04 -4.95
N VAL A 112 9.48 -15.49 -3.75
CA VAL A 112 9.55 -14.06 -3.53
C VAL A 112 11.00 -13.68 -3.23
N LEU A 113 11.60 -12.83 -4.05
CA LEU A 113 12.98 -12.36 -3.89
C LEU A 113 13.03 -11.10 -3.00
N SER A 114 12.06 -10.23 -3.13
CA SER A 114 11.98 -9.02 -2.32
C SER A 114 10.55 -8.60 -2.03
N LEU A 115 10.39 -7.91 -0.88
CA LEU A 115 9.18 -7.19 -0.51
C LEU A 115 9.52 -5.74 -0.21
N THR A 116 9.04 -4.83 -1.04
CA THR A 116 9.11 -3.38 -0.81
C THR A 116 7.76 -2.88 -0.34
N THR A 117 7.69 -2.38 0.88
CA THR A 117 6.45 -1.85 1.46
C THR A 117 6.44 -0.32 1.42
N VAL A 118 5.29 0.25 1.09
CA VAL A 118 5.06 1.69 1.01
C VAL A 118 3.93 2.06 1.96
N ALA A 119 4.24 2.80 3.02
CA ALA A 119 3.31 3.21 4.06
C ALA A 119 2.48 2.04 4.65
N THR A 120 3.11 0.90 4.86
CA THR A 120 2.50 -0.26 5.52
C THR A 120 2.54 -0.09 7.03
N PRO A 121 1.42 -0.27 7.75
CA PRO A 121 1.39 -0.15 9.20
C PRO A 121 1.95 -1.40 9.90
N HIS A 122 3.26 -1.60 9.84
CA HIS A 122 3.94 -2.78 10.42
C HIS A 122 3.80 -2.88 11.94
N ARG A 123 3.50 -1.76 12.62
CA ARG A 123 3.24 -1.69 14.07
C ARG A 123 1.83 -1.24 14.39
N GLY A 124 0.93 -1.31 13.40
CA GLY A 124 -0.44 -0.81 13.51
C GLY A 124 -0.56 0.68 13.22
N SER A 125 -1.70 1.23 13.58
CA SER A 125 -2.04 2.64 13.41
C SER A 125 -2.85 3.13 14.60
N ALA A 126 -2.38 4.18 15.26
CA ALA A 126 -3.11 4.85 16.33
C ALA A 126 -4.51 5.34 15.89
N PHE A 127 -4.73 5.54 14.61
CA PHE A 127 -6.07 5.83 14.10
C PHE A 127 -7.00 4.61 14.19
N ALA A 128 -6.49 3.41 13.95
CA ALA A 128 -7.26 2.19 14.14
C ALA A 128 -7.57 1.98 15.63
N ASP A 129 -6.61 2.21 16.52
CA ASP A 129 -6.81 2.13 17.98
C ASP A 129 -7.90 3.11 18.42
N PHE A 130 -7.80 4.38 18.01
CA PHE A 130 -8.79 5.41 18.32
C PHE A 130 -10.21 4.99 17.91
N ILE A 131 -10.37 4.41 16.73
CA ILE A 131 -11.68 3.93 16.26
C ILE A 131 -12.24 2.87 17.20
N PHE A 132 -11.43 1.95 17.69
CA PHE A 132 -11.90 0.85 18.56
C PHE A 132 -12.02 1.26 20.04
N GLU A 133 -11.17 2.13 20.54
CA GLU A 133 -11.13 2.53 21.95
C GLU A 133 -12.11 3.67 22.27
N GLU A 134 -12.07 4.76 21.51
CA GLU A 134 -12.84 5.97 21.77
C GLU A 134 -14.32 5.86 21.34
N ILE A 135 -14.59 5.13 20.26
CA ILE A 135 -15.98 4.89 19.83
C ILE A 135 -16.69 3.90 20.77
N GLY A 136 -15.91 3.06 21.45
CA GLY A 136 -16.31 2.16 22.52
C GLY A 136 -17.38 1.11 22.14
N PRO A 137 -17.60 0.09 22.97
CA PRO A 137 -18.48 -1.04 22.64
C PRO A 137 -19.94 -0.66 22.35
N LYS A 138 -20.42 0.45 22.90
CA LYS A 138 -21.81 0.91 22.69
C LYS A 138 -22.05 1.49 21.29
N HIS A 139 -21.05 2.02 20.64
CA HIS A 139 -21.14 2.62 19.30
C HIS A 139 -20.54 1.74 18.19
N LEU A 140 -19.83 0.68 18.55
CA LEU A 140 -19.28 -0.30 17.62
C LEU A 140 -20.33 -0.81 16.60
N PRO A 141 -21.59 -1.13 16.94
CA PRO A 141 -22.56 -1.56 15.93
C PRO A 141 -22.91 -0.50 14.89
N ARG A 142 -22.88 0.79 15.27
CA ARG A 142 -23.09 1.89 14.31
C ARG A 142 -21.85 2.12 13.42
N LEU A 143 -20.67 2.04 14.02
CA LEU A 143 -19.40 2.09 13.30
C LEU A 143 -19.32 0.92 12.32
N TYR A 144 -19.62 -0.29 12.75
CA TYR A 144 -19.66 -1.48 11.92
C TYR A 144 -20.60 -1.31 10.73
N LYS A 145 -21.84 -0.85 10.94
CA LYS A 145 -22.75 -0.51 9.86
C LYS A 145 -22.23 0.55 8.91
N MET A 146 -21.55 1.56 9.42
CA MET A 146 -20.95 2.62 8.61
C MET A 146 -19.77 2.09 7.79
N LEU A 147 -18.91 1.30 8.39
CA LEU A 147 -17.76 0.66 7.72
C LEU A 147 -18.24 -0.37 6.69
N GLU A 148 -19.21 -1.21 7.03
CA GLU A 148 -19.84 -2.16 6.11
C GLU A 148 -20.58 -1.45 4.96
N GLY A 149 -21.29 -0.36 5.26
CA GLY A 149 -21.90 0.50 4.25
C GLY A 149 -20.90 1.19 3.31
N ALA A 150 -19.66 1.38 3.77
CA ALA A 150 -18.53 1.85 2.98
C ALA A 150 -17.74 0.69 2.33
N GLY A 151 -18.20 -0.56 2.47
CA GLY A 151 -17.49 -1.75 1.96
C GLY A 151 -16.27 -2.16 2.81
N LEU A 152 -16.17 -1.65 4.04
CA LEU A 152 -15.08 -1.95 4.97
C LEU A 152 -15.50 -3.09 5.89
N GLY A 153 -14.88 -4.25 5.75
CA GLY A 153 -14.98 -5.34 6.71
C GLY A 153 -14.34 -4.94 8.05
N THR A 154 -15.08 -5.15 9.12
CA THR A 154 -14.65 -4.77 10.48
C THR A 154 -13.45 -5.58 10.97
N GLY A 155 -13.29 -6.81 10.47
CA GLY A 155 -12.17 -7.70 10.80
C GLY A 155 -10.81 -7.13 10.36
N ALA A 156 -10.74 -6.63 9.12
CA ALA A 156 -9.53 -6.02 8.60
C ALA A 156 -9.06 -4.81 9.42
N PHE A 157 -10.00 -3.96 9.84
CA PHE A 157 -9.66 -2.76 10.63
C PHE A 157 -9.13 -3.10 12.02
N LYS A 158 -9.68 -4.14 12.68
CA LYS A 158 -9.19 -4.63 13.97
C LYS A 158 -7.74 -5.11 13.87
N GLN A 159 -7.38 -5.74 12.76
CA GLN A 159 -6.02 -6.22 12.52
C GLN A 159 -5.01 -5.09 12.25
N LEU A 160 -5.45 -3.84 12.09
CA LEU A 160 -4.58 -2.67 11.96
C LEU A 160 -4.33 -1.94 13.30
N THR A 161 -4.87 -2.43 14.42
CA THR A 161 -4.58 -1.88 15.75
C THR A 161 -3.13 -2.17 16.16
N THR A 162 -2.55 -1.28 16.96
CA THR A 162 -1.18 -1.44 17.47
C THR A 162 -1.03 -2.68 18.33
N ASP A 163 -2.03 -2.95 19.17
CA ASP A 163 -2.05 -4.16 20.02
C ASP A 163 -2.00 -5.45 19.20
N TYR A 164 -2.89 -5.59 18.20
CA TYR A 164 -2.89 -6.77 17.33
C TYR A 164 -1.57 -6.93 16.58
N MET A 165 -1.03 -5.83 16.01
CA MET A 165 0.21 -5.91 15.25
C MET A 165 1.42 -6.29 16.10
N ILE A 166 1.53 -5.75 17.32
CA ILE A 166 2.67 -5.97 18.20
C ILE A 166 2.59 -7.34 18.88
N ASN A 167 1.40 -7.70 19.40
CA ASN A 167 1.25 -8.86 20.28
C ASN A 167 0.80 -10.12 19.54
N GLU A 168 0.16 -9.99 18.37
CA GLU A 168 -0.35 -11.14 17.62
C GLU A 168 0.35 -11.34 16.28
N PHE A 169 0.32 -10.31 15.40
CA PHE A 169 0.79 -10.46 14.02
C PHE A 169 2.31 -10.61 13.93
N ASN A 170 3.07 -9.65 14.45
CA ASN A 170 4.54 -9.64 14.29
C ASN A 170 5.23 -10.86 14.92
N PRO A 171 4.86 -11.33 16.14
CA PRO A 171 5.47 -12.54 16.71
C PRO A 171 5.21 -13.81 15.90
N LYS A 172 4.06 -13.88 15.23
CA LYS A 172 3.66 -15.03 14.40
C LYS A 172 4.13 -14.93 12.96
N THR A 173 4.64 -13.76 12.52
CA THR A 173 4.97 -13.49 11.11
C THR A 173 6.45 -13.03 11.00
N PRO A 174 7.41 -13.92 11.32
CA PRO A 174 8.83 -13.61 11.19
C PRO A 174 9.22 -13.42 9.72
N ASP A 175 10.26 -12.64 9.48
CA ASP A 175 10.81 -12.45 8.14
C ASP A 175 11.51 -13.73 7.65
N SER A 176 11.45 -13.96 6.35
CA SER A 176 12.20 -15.03 5.68
C SER A 176 13.62 -14.54 5.35
N GLU A 177 14.64 -15.30 5.70
CA GLU A 177 16.04 -14.99 5.36
C GLU A 177 16.30 -14.97 3.84
N LYS A 178 15.43 -15.61 3.04
CA LYS A 178 15.52 -15.67 1.58
C LYS A 178 14.97 -14.43 0.89
N VAL A 179 14.25 -13.57 1.61
CA VAL A 179 13.55 -12.41 1.06
C VAL A 179 14.23 -11.13 1.54
N ARG A 180 14.47 -10.20 0.62
CA ARG A 180 15.00 -8.87 0.96
C ARG A 180 13.83 -7.92 1.25
N TYR A 181 13.85 -7.29 2.41
CA TYR A 181 12.79 -6.38 2.85
C TYR A 181 13.23 -4.92 2.77
N PHE A 182 12.43 -4.12 2.06
CA PHE A 182 12.61 -2.68 1.92
C PHE A 182 11.33 -1.95 2.35
N SER A 183 11.45 -0.74 2.87
CA SER A 183 10.28 0.05 3.24
C SER A 183 10.47 1.54 2.98
N TYR A 184 9.35 2.21 2.73
CA TYR A 184 9.21 3.65 2.60
C TYR A 184 8.06 4.15 3.47
N GLY A 185 8.25 5.30 4.11
CA GLY A 185 7.20 6.03 4.81
C GLY A 185 6.84 7.32 4.10
N ALA A 186 5.81 8.00 4.59
CA ALA A 186 5.43 9.31 4.11
C ALA A 186 4.94 10.20 5.24
N THR A 187 5.06 11.52 5.06
CA THR A 187 4.50 12.53 5.95
C THR A 187 3.72 13.55 5.15
N VAL A 188 2.64 14.07 5.75
CA VAL A 188 1.84 15.13 5.15
C VAL A 188 1.45 16.18 6.19
N HIS A 189 1.35 17.43 5.77
CA HIS A 189 0.65 18.47 6.53
C HIS A 189 -0.73 18.69 5.90
N PRO A 190 -1.80 18.04 6.41
CA PRO A 190 -3.10 18.07 5.75
C PRO A 190 -3.71 19.46 5.85
N ARG A 191 -4.26 19.94 4.73
CA ARG A 191 -5.02 21.21 4.71
C ARG A 191 -6.29 21.07 5.55
N PHE A 192 -6.88 22.20 5.98
CA PHE A 192 -8.02 22.20 6.90
C PHE A 192 -9.27 21.51 6.36
N TRP A 193 -9.43 21.38 5.03
CA TRP A 193 -10.53 20.66 4.36
C TRP A 193 -10.20 19.22 3.97
N SER A 194 -9.03 18.73 4.32
CA SER A 194 -8.61 17.34 4.00
C SER A 194 -9.39 16.33 4.85
N ALA A 195 -9.88 15.25 4.24
CA ALA A 195 -10.46 14.13 4.97
C ALA A 195 -9.46 13.48 5.93
N PHE A 196 -8.15 13.59 5.63
CA PHE A 196 -7.08 13.09 6.50
C PHE A 196 -6.77 13.99 7.71
N ARG A 197 -7.39 15.17 7.84
CA ARG A 197 -7.05 16.11 8.91
C ARG A 197 -7.27 15.55 10.31
N GLN A 198 -8.38 14.88 10.55
CA GLN A 198 -8.68 14.29 11.86
C GLN A 198 -7.85 13.03 12.13
N PRO A 199 -7.81 12.02 11.21
CA PRO A 199 -6.91 10.89 11.37
C PRO A 199 -5.45 11.30 11.58
N HIS A 200 -4.94 12.24 10.77
CA HIS A 200 -3.57 12.76 10.92
C HIS A 200 -3.28 13.29 12.31
N LYS A 201 -4.18 14.12 12.88
CA LYS A 201 -4.00 14.68 14.22
C LYS A 201 -3.94 13.61 15.32
N ILE A 202 -4.73 12.55 15.16
CA ILE A 202 -4.76 11.43 16.10
C ILE A 202 -3.40 10.72 16.06
N VAL A 203 -2.96 10.32 14.85
CA VAL A 203 -1.68 9.64 14.66
C VAL A 203 -0.51 10.55 15.08
N GLU A 204 -0.54 11.84 14.72
CA GLU A 204 0.52 12.79 15.07
C GLU A 204 0.69 12.94 16.59
N ARG A 205 -0.41 12.96 17.34
CA ARG A 205 -0.38 13.05 18.81
C ARG A 205 0.20 11.81 19.48
N MET A 206 -0.04 10.64 18.92
CA MET A 206 0.31 9.34 19.54
C MET A 206 1.63 8.77 19.01
N GLU A 207 1.90 8.95 17.72
CA GLU A 207 3.02 8.30 17.03
C GLU A 207 3.94 9.30 16.30
N GLY A 208 3.53 10.56 16.14
CA GLY A 208 4.32 11.60 15.48
C GLY A 208 4.08 11.70 13.95
N PRO A 209 5.11 12.04 13.16
CA PRO A 209 4.99 12.31 11.73
C PRO A 209 4.30 11.17 10.98
N ASN A 210 3.32 11.50 10.11
CA ASN A 210 2.50 10.51 9.43
C ASN A 210 1.95 11.01 8.09
N ASP A 211 1.44 10.08 7.27
CA ASP A 211 0.85 10.35 5.96
C ASP A 211 -0.67 10.64 5.99
N GLY A 212 -1.23 10.72 7.19
CA GLY A 212 -2.65 10.86 7.45
C GLY A 212 -3.31 9.60 8.03
N LEU A 213 -2.71 8.42 7.90
CA LEU A 213 -3.20 7.15 8.43
C LEU A 213 -2.12 6.31 9.11
N VAL A 214 -0.89 6.35 8.61
CA VAL A 214 0.22 5.52 9.07
C VAL A 214 1.39 6.42 9.44
N SER A 215 1.96 6.22 10.62
CA SER A 215 3.15 6.95 11.06
C SER A 215 4.40 6.47 10.32
N VAL A 216 5.37 7.37 10.22
CA VAL A 216 6.70 7.03 9.70
C VAL A 216 7.30 5.88 10.50
N GLU A 217 7.14 5.89 11.81
CA GLU A 217 7.71 4.84 12.68
C GLU A 217 7.05 3.49 12.43
N SER A 218 5.72 3.44 12.29
CA SER A 218 5.00 2.22 11.97
C SER A 218 5.32 1.68 10.57
N SER A 219 5.68 2.56 9.62
CA SER A 219 6.01 2.17 8.24
C SER A 219 7.41 1.58 8.06
N LYS A 220 8.31 1.70 9.03
CA LYS A 220 9.68 1.19 8.95
C LYS A 220 9.73 -0.32 9.10
N TRP A 221 10.35 -1.01 8.13
CA TRP A 221 10.59 -2.45 8.15
C TRP A 221 11.78 -2.82 7.30
N GLY A 222 12.57 -3.82 7.71
CA GLY A 222 13.76 -4.22 6.99
C GLY A 222 14.71 -3.05 6.72
N THR A 223 15.16 -2.89 5.48
CA THR A 223 15.97 -1.74 5.05
C THR A 223 15.06 -0.56 4.74
N TYR A 224 15.02 0.41 5.65
CA TYR A 224 14.25 1.64 5.44
C TYR A 224 14.95 2.57 4.44
N LYS A 225 14.30 2.84 3.32
CA LYS A 225 14.87 3.62 2.21
C LYS A 225 14.60 5.12 2.33
N GLY A 226 13.58 5.54 3.11
CA GLY A 226 13.34 6.96 3.38
C GLY A 226 11.88 7.36 3.56
N THR A 227 11.70 8.63 3.91
CA THR A 227 10.39 9.26 4.13
C THR A 227 10.08 10.24 3.00
N LEU A 228 8.94 10.07 2.35
CA LEU A 228 8.40 11.02 1.38
C LEU A 228 7.73 12.19 2.11
N VAL A 229 8.13 13.41 1.79
CA VAL A 229 7.65 14.63 2.48
C VAL A 229 6.54 15.29 1.68
N ASP A 230 5.53 15.82 2.38
CA ASP A 230 4.31 16.43 1.81
C ASP A 230 3.48 15.46 0.93
N VAL A 231 3.49 14.18 1.30
CA VAL A 231 2.81 13.09 0.58
C VAL A 231 1.79 12.43 1.51
N SER A 232 0.52 12.46 1.14
CA SER A 232 -0.54 11.74 1.86
C SER A 232 -0.65 10.29 1.43
N HIS A 233 -1.31 9.48 2.25
CA HIS A 233 -1.53 8.06 2.00
C HIS A 233 -2.12 7.75 0.61
N LEU A 234 -3.04 8.58 0.11
CA LEU A 234 -3.61 8.44 -1.24
C LEU A 234 -2.74 9.03 -2.36
N ASP A 235 -1.88 9.99 -2.05
CA ASP A 235 -0.92 10.51 -3.04
C ASP A 235 0.03 9.40 -3.50
N LEU A 236 0.36 8.45 -2.62
CA LEU A 236 1.23 7.31 -2.90
C LEU A 236 0.73 6.41 -4.04
N ILE A 237 -0.56 6.36 -4.27
CA ILE A 237 -1.18 5.59 -5.37
C ILE A 237 -1.73 6.48 -6.49
N ASN A 238 -1.26 7.73 -6.55
CA ASN A 238 -1.64 8.73 -7.55
C ASN A 238 -3.14 9.11 -7.57
N TRP A 239 -3.79 9.10 -6.39
CA TRP A 239 -5.22 9.44 -6.26
C TRP A 239 -5.49 10.91 -5.95
N SER A 240 -4.48 11.74 -5.81
CA SER A 240 -4.61 13.18 -5.48
C SER A 240 -4.86 14.10 -6.67
N SER A 241 -5.41 13.60 -7.74
CA SER A 241 -5.48 14.26 -9.06
C SER A 241 -6.07 15.68 -9.09
N ILE A 242 -6.97 16.06 -8.18
CA ILE A 242 -7.49 17.43 -8.09
C ILE A 242 -6.42 18.38 -7.53
N ARG A 243 -5.60 17.91 -6.60
CA ARG A 243 -4.54 18.67 -5.96
C ARG A 243 -3.39 19.00 -6.92
N VAL A 244 -2.97 18.01 -7.70
CA VAL A 244 -1.93 18.14 -8.74
C VAL A 244 -2.39 19.07 -9.86
N PHE A 245 -3.64 18.94 -10.30
CA PHE A 245 -4.20 19.80 -11.32
C PHE A 245 -4.28 21.27 -10.86
N MET A 246 -4.74 21.53 -9.65
CA MET A 246 -4.83 22.89 -9.09
C MET A 246 -3.45 23.50 -8.79
N SER A 247 -2.44 22.69 -8.44
CA SER A 247 -1.09 23.18 -8.20
C SER A 247 -0.37 23.55 -9.51
N LYS A 248 -0.59 22.79 -10.57
CA LYS A 248 -0.07 23.13 -11.93
C LYS A 248 -0.62 24.47 -12.43
N ILE A 249 -1.91 24.76 -12.18
CA ILE A 249 -2.53 26.04 -12.55
C ILE A 249 -1.95 27.21 -11.75
N ARG A 250 -1.47 26.99 -10.53
CA ARG A 250 -0.95 28.03 -9.63
C ARG A 250 0.58 28.17 -9.60
N GLY A 251 1.31 27.49 -10.49
CA GLY A 251 2.77 27.60 -10.57
C GLY A 251 3.50 27.11 -9.31
N ALA A 252 2.88 26.27 -8.48
CA ALA A 252 3.48 25.77 -7.24
C ALA A 252 4.62 24.77 -7.54
N LYS A 253 5.74 24.91 -6.81
CA LYS A 253 6.90 24.02 -6.85
C LYS A 253 6.51 22.55 -6.70
N ARG A 254 7.23 21.67 -7.40
CA ARG A 254 7.12 20.23 -7.56
C ARG A 254 6.22 19.54 -6.53
N SER A 255 5.05 19.08 -6.96
CA SER A 255 4.27 18.09 -6.22
C SER A 255 4.91 16.71 -6.41
N PHE A 256 4.80 15.83 -5.40
CA PHE A 256 5.19 14.44 -5.47
C PHE A 256 4.63 13.77 -6.76
N ASN A 257 5.46 12.98 -7.41
CA ASN A 257 5.10 12.20 -8.59
C ASN A 257 5.15 10.71 -8.24
N ALA A 258 3.99 10.11 -7.98
CA ALA A 258 3.89 8.69 -7.64
C ALA A 258 4.45 7.79 -8.75
N ILE A 259 4.24 8.15 -10.02
CA ILE A 259 4.75 7.36 -11.15
C ILE A 259 6.28 7.30 -11.12
N ALA A 260 6.94 8.45 -10.99
CA ALA A 260 8.40 8.51 -10.89
C ALA A 260 8.90 7.70 -9.68
N PHE A 261 8.23 7.82 -8.54
CA PHE A 261 8.59 7.09 -7.32
C PHE A 261 8.55 5.57 -7.51
N TYR A 262 7.52 5.01 -8.17
CA TYR A 262 7.47 3.56 -8.43
C TYR A 262 8.47 3.12 -9.50
N LEU A 263 8.80 3.97 -10.45
CA LEU A 263 9.89 3.72 -11.39
C LEU A 263 11.26 3.72 -10.68
N ASP A 264 11.49 4.63 -9.72
CA ASP A 264 12.70 4.65 -8.89
C ASP A 264 12.83 3.39 -8.02
N ILE A 265 11.70 2.85 -7.50
CA ILE A 265 11.72 1.54 -6.80
C ILE A 265 12.13 0.43 -7.75
N ALA A 266 11.58 0.39 -8.97
CA ALA A 266 11.92 -0.62 -9.95
C ALA A 266 13.42 -0.55 -10.35
N ASP A 267 13.95 0.65 -10.58
CA ASP A 267 15.37 0.88 -10.85
C ASP A 267 16.26 0.44 -9.68
N MET A 268 15.85 0.73 -8.46
CA MET A 268 16.52 0.26 -7.24
C MET A 268 16.56 -1.27 -7.19
N LEU A 269 15.45 -1.96 -7.45
CA LEU A 269 15.38 -3.43 -7.48
C LEU A 269 16.29 -3.99 -8.56
N ALA A 270 16.28 -3.43 -9.76
CA ALA A 270 17.17 -3.83 -10.86
C ALA A 270 18.66 -3.70 -10.50
N LYS A 271 19.06 -2.58 -9.88
CA LYS A 271 20.44 -2.35 -9.40
C LYS A 271 20.86 -3.30 -8.29
N GLU A 272 19.92 -3.82 -7.53
CA GLU A 272 20.13 -4.84 -6.51
C GLU A 272 20.16 -6.27 -7.10
N GLY A 273 19.96 -6.43 -8.43
CA GLY A 273 19.97 -7.72 -9.12
C GLY A 273 18.67 -8.51 -8.98
N LEU A 274 17.60 -7.84 -8.61
CA LEU A 274 16.26 -8.39 -8.34
C LEU A 274 15.32 -8.29 -9.54
#